data_e1e35f740bbbf9f856d2a6b5574838da
#
_entry.id   e1e35f740bbbf9f856d2a6b5574838da
#
_cell.length_a   1.000
_cell.length_b   1.000
_cell.length_c   1.000
_cell.angle_alpha   90.00
_cell.angle_beta   90.00
_cell.angle_gamma   90.00
#
_symmetry.space_group_name_H-M   'P 1'
#
loop_
_entity.id
_entity.type
_entity.pdbx_description
1 polymer ?
#
loop_
_entity_poly.entity_id
_entity_poly.type
_entity_poly.pdbx_seq_one_letter_code
_entity_poly.pdbx_strand_id
1 'polypeptide(L)'
;MRKENQALIIPTLKLPGVKQMDLDLHFLEKTISEDKIVFTLRFYYWDGDWVSLGFHQKVIPPHWEKLLEDGIIKIVRRPSGGGAVLHSGGITYALTFKKTSYKSFSYELVNDWLINSFNKLGLVLRRGD
;
A
#
# COMPACT_ATOMS: atom_id res chain seq x y z
N MET A 1 -8.36 27.74 -18.77
CA MET A 1 -8.56 26.29 -19.01
C MET A 1 -8.59 25.56 -17.67
N ARG A 2 -9.62 24.78 -17.42
CA ARG A 2 -9.63 23.90 -16.26
C ARG A 2 -8.53 22.85 -16.48
N LYS A 3 -7.57 22.75 -15.55
CA LYS A 3 -6.64 21.61 -15.52
C LYS A 3 -7.50 20.36 -15.27
N GLU A 4 -7.51 19.44 -16.21
CA GLU A 4 -8.20 18.16 -16.00
C GLU A 4 -7.46 17.40 -14.88
N ASN A 5 -8.19 17.15 -13.79
CA ASN A 5 -7.69 16.31 -12.71
C ASN A 5 -7.60 14.85 -13.19
N GLN A 6 -6.52 14.19 -12.86
CA GLN A 6 -6.27 12.80 -13.26
C GLN A 6 -6.16 11.90 -12.05
N ALA A 7 -6.83 10.77 -12.13
CA ALA A 7 -6.62 9.63 -11.25
C ALA A 7 -5.83 8.55 -12.01
N LEU A 8 -4.76 8.05 -11.42
CA LEU A 8 -3.95 6.99 -12.03
C LEU A 8 -4.29 5.65 -11.37
N ILE A 9 -4.77 4.72 -12.17
CA ILE A 9 -4.94 3.31 -11.77
C ILE A 9 -3.81 2.52 -12.41
N ILE A 10 -2.95 1.97 -11.57
CA ILE A 10 -1.74 1.29 -12.02
C ILE A 10 -2.05 -0.20 -12.27
N PRO A 11 -1.56 -0.79 -13.38
CA PRO A 11 -1.73 -2.22 -13.62
C PRO A 11 -1.21 -3.09 -12.47
N THR A 12 -1.94 -4.16 -12.15
CA THR A 12 -1.55 -5.08 -11.10
C THR A 12 -0.33 -5.89 -11.53
N LEU A 13 0.72 -5.87 -10.69
CA LEU A 13 1.97 -6.59 -10.93
C LEU A 13 2.30 -7.50 -9.75
N LYS A 14 2.94 -8.63 -10.05
CA LYS A 14 3.58 -9.50 -9.07
C LYS A 14 5.08 -9.31 -9.16
N LEU A 15 5.68 -8.71 -8.12
CA LEU A 15 7.10 -8.35 -8.09
C LEU A 15 7.68 -8.63 -6.70
N PRO A 16 9.02 -8.76 -6.59
CA PRO A 16 9.71 -8.82 -5.30
C PRO A 16 9.42 -7.57 -4.46
N GLY A 17 9.44 -7.72 -3.12
CA GLY A 17 9.10 -6.66 -2.18
C GLY A 17 9.89 -5.37 -2.37
N VAL A 18 11.18 -5.44 -2.69
CA VAL A 18 12.00 -4.25 -2.96
C VAL A 18 11.44 -3.46 -4.14
N LYS A 19 11.05 -4.13 -5.22
CA LYS A 19 10.46 -3.47 -6.40
C LYS A 19 9.08 -2.88 -6.11
N GLN A 20 8.26 -3.57 -5.29
CA GLN A 20 6.96 -3.05 -4.89
C GLN A 20 7.10 -1.77 -4.06
N MET A 21 8.05 -1.72 -3.14
CA MET A 21 8.30 -0.53 -2.33
C MET A 21 8.90 0.63 -3.14
N ASP A 22 9.78 0.34 -4.11
CA ASP A 22 10.28 1.33 -5.06
C ASP A 22 9.14 1.96 -5.87
N LEU A 23 8.17 1.16 -6.31
CA LEU A 23 6.99 1.65 -7.03
C LEU A 23 6.07 2.48 -6.13
N ASP A 24 5.85 2.08 -4.89
CA ASP A 24 5.05 2.85 -3.93
C ASP A 24 5.67 4.25 -3.72
N LEU A 25 6.98 4.32 -3.54
CA LEU A 25 7.70 5.58 -3.40
C LEU A 25 7.63 6.42 -4.68
N HIS A 26 7.84 5.79 -5.84
CA HIS A 26 7.75 6.47 -7.14
C HIS A 26 6.38 7.14 -7.33
N PHE A 27 5.28 6.43 -7.07
CA PHE A 27 3.94 7.00 -7.23
C PHE A 27 3.58 8.02 -6.16
N LEU A 28 4.13 7.89 -4.95
CA LEU A 28 4.02 8.94 -3.94
C LEU A 28 4.68 10.24 -4.41
N GLU A 29 5.92 10.18 -4.88
CA GLU A 29 6.67 11.34 -5.38
C GLU A 29 6.00 11.94 -6.62
N LYS A 30 5.52 11.12 -7.53
CA LYS A 30 4.79 11.55 -8.72
C LYS A 30 3.50 12.28 -8.35
N THR A 31 2.74 11.76 -7.40
CA THR A 31 1.50 12.42 -6.92
C THR A 31 1.80 13.76 -6.28
N ILE A 32 2.91 13.88 -5.53
CA ILE A 32 3.32 15.15 -4.92
C ILE A 32 3.78 16.17 -5.95
N SER A 33 4.54 15.76 -6.95
CA SER A 33 5.19 16.64 -7.92
C SER A 33 4.28 17.11 -9.06
N GLU A 34 3.27 16.35 -9.43
CA GLU A 34 2.39 16.66 -10.55
C GLU A 34 1.02 17.20 -10.08
N ASP A 35 0.77 18.48 -10.31
CA ASP A 35 -0.45 19.17 -9.83
C ASP A 35 -1.76 18.60 -10.37
N LYS A 36 -1.73 18.04 -11.58
CA LYS A 36 -2.91 17.44 -12.20
C LYS A 36 -3.31 16.09 -11.60
N ILE A 37 -2.37 15.38 -10.94
CA ILE A 37 -2.65 14.08 -10.35
C ILE A 37 -3.31 14.28 -8.99
N VAL A 38 -4.56 13.83 -8.86
CA VAL A 38 -5.31 13.90 -7.60
C VAL A 38 -5.07 12.70 -6.72
N PHE A 39 -4.93 11.50 -7.30
CA PHE A 39 -4.52 10.30 -6.59
C PHE A 39 -3.94 9.25 -7.54
N THR A 40 -3.18 8.32 -6.97
CA THR A 40 -2.77 7.07 -7.61
C THR A 40 -3.25 5.89 -6.79
N LEU A 41 -3.72 4.85 -7.46
CA LEU A 41 -4.15 3.60 -6.84
C LEU A 41 -3.49 2.42 -7.54
N ARG A 42 -2.90 1.53 -6.77
CA ARG A 42 -2.41 0.26 -7.29
C ARG A 42 -2.80 -0.89 -6.37
N PHE A 43 -3.09 -2.03 -6.99
CA PHE A 43 -3.19 -3.33 -6.33
C PHE A 43 -2.01 -4.18 -6.80
N TYR A 44 -1.40 -4.97 -5.92
CA TYR A 44 -0.26 -5.78 -6.29
C TYR A 44 -0.09 -7.03 -5.44
N TYR A 45 0.68 -7.97 -5.96
CA TYR A 45 1.06 -9.19 -5.28
C TYR A 45 2.55 -9.19 -5.02
N TRP A 46 2.93 -9.75 -3.89
CA TRP A 46 4.31 -9.96 -3.53
C TRP A 46 4.82 -11.25 -4.18
N ASP A 47 5.99 -11.20 -4.79
CA ASP A 47 6.67 -12.39 -5.31
C ASP A 47 7.52 -13.00 -4.20
N GLY A 48 7.03 -14.11 -3.61
CA GLY A 48 7.58 -14.75 -2.41
C GLY A 48 6.96 -14.21 -1.12
N ASP A 49 7.48 -14.69 0.00
CA ASP A 49 7.05 -14.32 1.35
C ASP A 49 7.94 -13.21 1.89
N TRP A 50 7.32 -12.10 2.23
CA TRP A 50 7.99 -10.88 2.65
C TRP A 50 7.42 -10.34 3.95
N VAL A 51 8.29 -9.78 4.79
CA VAL A 51 7.88 -8.92 5.90
C VAL A 51 8.18 -7.47 5.54
N SER A 52 7.18 -6.62 5.54
CA SER A 52 7.38 -5.18 5.41
C SER A 52 7.36 -4.51 6.77
N LEU A 53 8.43 -3.78 7.08
CA LEU A 53 8.52 -2.94 8.28
C LEU A 53 7.92 -1.56 8.01
N GLY A 54 7.31 -0.98 9.03
CA GLY A 54 6.92 0.44 8.98
C GLY A 54 8.14 1.33 8.86
N PHE A 55 7.97 2.53 8.29
CA PHE A 55 9.07 3.48 8.02
C PHE A 55 9.92 3.78 9.27
N HIS A 56 9.29 3.95 10.42
CA HIS A 56 9.96 4.26 11.69
C HIS A 56 10.24 3.03 12.57
N GLN A 57 9.83 1.85 12.14
CA GLN A 57 10.02 0.63 12.93
C GLN A 57 11.49 0.21 12.92
N LYS A 58 12.11 0.14 14.11
CA LYS A 58 13.54 -0.18 14.26
C LYS A 58 13.79 -1.64 14.61
N VAL A 59 12.81 -2.30 15.22
CA VAL A 59 12.95 -3.66 15.76
C VAL A 59 12.12 -4.63 14.95
N ILE A 60 12.74 -5.74 14.56
CA ILE A 60 12.05 -6.87 13.93
C ILE A 60 11.40 -7.69 15.05
N PRO A 61 10.12 -8.07 14.94
CA PRO A 61 9.49 -8.97 15.89
C PRO A 61 10.28 -10.28 16.04
N PRO A 62 10.61 -10.73 17.27
CA PRO A 62 11.48 -11.89 17.51
C PRO A 62 11.02 -13.19 16.84
N HIS A 63 9.69 -13.37 16.72
CA HIS A 63 9.13 -14.59 16.10
C HIS A 63 9.42 -14.70 14.58
N TRP A 64 9.93 -13.64 13.94
CA TRP A 64 10.34 -13.66 12.54
C TRP A 64 11.86 -13.76 12.33
N GLU A 65 12.65 -13.52 13.36
CA GLU A 65 14.13 -13.54 13.25
C GLU A 65 14.63 -14.84 12.66
N LYS A 66 14.17 -15.98 13.19
CA LYS A 66 14.59 -17.30 12.69
C LYS A 66 14.16 -17.54 11.24
N LEU A 67 12.98 -17.11 10.84
CA LEU A 67 12.50 -17.26 9.45
C LEU A 67 13.33 -16.42 8.48
N LEU A 68 13.81 -15.26 8.93
CA LEU A 68 14.72 -14.40 8.17
C LEU A 68 16.11 -15.05 8.04
N GLU A 69 16.68 -15.57 9.13
CA GLU A 69 17.97 -16.26 9.15
C GLU A 69 17.96 -17.49 8.25
N ASP A 70 16.88 -18.27 8.27
CA ASP A 70 16.69 -19.44 7.44
C ASP A 70 16.35 -19.11 5.97
N GLY A 71 16.19 -17.82 5.63
CA GLY A 71 15.86 -17.39 4.27
C GLY A 71 14.44 -17.75 3.80
N ILE A 72 13.55 -18.13 4.72
CA ILE A 72 12.17 -18.51 4.44
C ILE A 72 11.35 -17.25 4.08
N ILE A 73 11.60 -16.14 4.77
CA ILE A 73 11.02 -14.83 4.49
C ILE A 73 12.11 -13.80 4.20
N LYS A 74 11.75 -12.78 3.45
CA LYS A 74 12.61 -11.63 3.15
C LYS A 74 12.03 -10.39 3.82
N ILE A 75 12.84 -9.37 4.03
CA ILE A 75 12.44 -8.15 4.70
C ILE A 75 12.62 -6.93 3.80
N VAL A 76 11.71 -5.99 3.93
CA VAL A 76 11.77 -4.68 3.26
C VAL A 76 11.12 -3.63 4.14
N ARG A 77 11.44 -2.35 3.93
CA ARG A 77 10.84 -1.23 4.65
C ARG A 77 9.86 -0.49 3.75
N ARG A 78 8.67 -0.18 4.29
CA ARG A 78 7.66 0.62 3.58
C ARG A 78 7.97 2.12 3.71
N PRO A 79 7.58 2.94 2.73
CA PRO A 79 7.56 4.40 2.88
C PRO A 79 6.46 4.90 3.84
N SER A 80 5.49 4.06 4.17
CA SER A 80 4.40 4.35 5.12
C SER A 80 4.72 3.87 6.54
N GLY A 81 4.01 4.40 7.54
CA GLY A 81 4.16 4.02 8.94
C GLY A 81 3.48 2.70 9.31
N GLY A 82 3.38 2.46 10.60
CA GLY A 82 2.75 1.26 11.18
C GLY A 82 3.73 0.19 11.58
N GLY A 83 3.20 -0.96 12.02
CA GLY A 83 3.97 -2.13 12.42
C GLY A 83 4.34 -3.05 11.26
N ALA A 84 5.08 -4.11 11.58
CA ALA A 84 5.47 -5.12 10.61
C ALA A 84 4.27 -5.93 10.11
N VAL A 85 4.25 -6.21 8.82
CA VAL A 85 3.20 -6.99 8.14
C VAL A 85 3.83 -8.12 7.34
N LEU A 86 3.33 -9.33 7.53
CA LEU A 86 3.69 -10.49 6.70
C LEU A 86 2.81 -10.51 5.44
N HIS A 87 3.46 -10.59 4.29
CA HIS A 87 2.85 -10.74 2.98
C HIS A 87 3.15 -12.13 2.43
N SER A 88 2.13 -12.97 2.43
CA SER A 88 2.20 -14.34 1.92
C SER A 88 0.90 -14.65 1.17
N GLY A 89 0.91 -14.53 -0.15
CA GLY A 89 -0.24 -14.83 -1.01
C GLY A 89 -1.42 -13.85 -0.99
N GLY A 90 -1.35 -12.77 -0.21
CA GLY A 90 -2.40 -11.75 -0.16
C GLY A 90 -2.24 -10.67 -1.22
N ILE A 91 -3.35 -9.98 -1.54
CA ILE A 91 -3.33 -8.76 -2.34
C ILE A 91 -3.07 -7.55 -1.45
N THR A 92 -2.20 -6.66 -1.90
CA THR A 92 -1.91 -5.38 -1.25
C THR A 92 -2.40 -4.24 -2.12
N TYR A 93 -2.84 -3.15 -1.51
CA TYR A 93 -3.12 -1.92 -2.23
C TYR A 93 -2.30 -0.75 -1.68
N ALA A 94 -1.99 0.19 -2.56
CA ALA A 94 -1.40 1.47 -2.20
C ALA A 94 -2.23 2.59 -2.85
N LEU A 95 -2.69 3.50 -2.01
CA LEU A 95 -3.42 4.71 -2.39
C LEU A 95 -2.61 5.92 -1.95
N THR A 96 -2.23 6.76 -2.92
CA THR A 96 -1.54 8.03 -2.64
C THR A 96 -2.35 9.20 -3.16
N PHE A 97 -2.43 10.27 -2.37
CA PHE A 97 -3.14 11.50 -2.76
C PHE A 97 -2.55 12.69 -2.00
N LYS A 98 -2.77 13.88 -2.52
CA LYS A 98 -2.38 15.12 -1.85
C LYS A 98 -3.36 15.44 -0.71
N LYS A 99 -2.84 15.71 0.49
CA LYS A 99 -3.66 16.13 1.62
C LYS A 99 -4.50 17.39 1.32
N THR A 100 -3.97 18.29 0.50
CA THR A 100 -4.66 19.51 0.06
C THR A 100 -5.86 19.26 -0.85
N SER A 101 -5.93 18.10 -1.50
CA SER A 101 -7.03 17.71 -2.37
C SER A 101 -8.27 17.23 -1.60
N TYR A 102 -8.12 16.89 -0.31
CA TYR A 102 -9.18 16.36 0.54
C TYR A 102 -9.13 17.06 1.90
N LYS A 103 -10.15 17.89 2.19
CA LYS A 103 -10.22 18.67 3.43
C LYS A 103 -10.43 17.83 4.70
N SER A 104 -10.98 16.63 4.56
CA SER A 104 -11.23 15.70 5.68
C SER A 104 -10.85 14.28 5.27
N PHE A 105 -9.57 13.94 5.40
CA PHE A 105 -9.12 12.55 5.23
C PHE A 105 -9.17 11.82 6.57
N SER A 106 -9.73 10.60 6.54
CA SER A 106 -9.63 9.64 7.64
C SER A 106 -9.43 8.22 7.10
N TYR A 107 -8.80 7.37 7.89
CA TYR A 107 -8.73 5.94 7.57
C TYR A 107 -10.11 5.30 7.42
N GLU A 108 -11.10 5.80 8.16
CA GLU A 108 -12.50 5.35 8.05
C GLU A 108 -13.06 5.58 6.67
N LEU A 109 -12.81 6.75 6.08
CA LEU A 109 -13.27 7.06 4.72
C LEU A 109 -12.72 6.09 3.69
N VAL A 110 -11.44 5.75 3.76
CA VAL A 110 -10.80 4.79 2.85
C VAL A 110 -11.34 3.39 3.08
N ASN A 111 -11.50 2.97 4.33
CA ASN A 111 -12.07 1.68 4.68
C ASN A 111 -13.50 1.54 4.17
N ASP A 112 -14.33 2.56 4.35
CA ASP A 112 -15.71 2.56 3.85
C ASP A 112 -15.76 2.51 2.32
N TRP A 113 -14.89 3.24 1.65
CA TRP A 113 -14.75 3.17 0.20
C TRP A 113 -14.39 1.76 -0.28
N LEU A 114 -13.41 1.11 0.35
CA LEU A 114 -13.03 -0.27 0.04
C LEU A 114 -14.17 -1.25 0.30
N ILE A 115 -14.77 -1.21 1.48
CA ILE A 115 -15.89 -2.09 1.86
C ILE A 115 -17.04 -1.94 0.86
N ASN A 116 -17.44 -0.73 0.54
CA ASN A 116 -18.51 -0.46 -0.42
C ASN A 116 -18.17 -0.95 -1.82
N SER A 117 -16.93 -0.77 -2.25
CA SER A 117 -16.46 -1.21 -3.57
C SER A 117 -16.48 -2.73 -3.70
N PHE A 118 -15.98 -3.45 -2.70
CA PHE A 118 -16.01 -4.91 -2.69
C PHE A 118 -17.42 -5.48 -2.52
N ASN A 119 -18.28 -4.82 -1.75
CA ASN A 119 -19.69 -5.22 -1.64
C ASN A 119 -20.40 -5.15 -2.99
N LYS A 120 -20.10 -4.15 -3.82
CA LYS A 120 -20.62 -4.06 -5.21
C LYS A 120 -20.15 -5.22 -6.11
N LEU A 121 -19.02 -5.85 -5.78
CA LEU A 121 -18.51 -7.04 -6.45
C LEU A 121 -19.07 -8.34 -5.86
N GLY A 122 -19.98 -8.28 -4.91
CA GLY A 122 -20.57 -9.43 -4.24
C GLY A 122 -19.73 -10.01 -3.09
N LEU A 123 -18.67 -9.30 -2.67
CA LEU A 123 -17.81 -9.71 -1.56
C LEU A 123 -18.14 -8.91 -0.31
N VAL A 124 -18.60 -9.59 0.73
CA VAL A 124 -18.93 -8.95 2.01
C VAL A 124 -17.67 -8.75 2.84
N LEU A 125 -17.22 -7.50 2.96
CA LEU A 125 -16.14 -7.12 3.85
C LEU A 125 -16.69 -6.48 5.12
N ARG A 126 -16.00 -6.73 6.23
CA ARG A 126 -16.27 -6.09 7.53
C ARG A 126 -14.97 -5.45 8.04
N ARG A 127 -15.13 -4.43 8.88
CA ARG A 127 -13.98 -3.89 9.62
C ARG A 127 -13.52 -4.96 10.62
N GLY A 128 -12.21 -5.12 10.75
CA GLY A 128 -11.64 -5.89 11.84
C GLY A 128 -11.80 -5.15 13.19
N ASP A 129 -11.76 -5.91 14.26
CA ASP A 129 -11.76 -5.37 15.63
C ASP A 129 -10.38 -4.78 15.97
#